data_c7a42dcd8fe1f61c4277f85f9dbb18b5
#
_entry.id   c7a42dcd8fe1f61c4277f85f9dbb18b5
#
_cell.length_a   1.000
_cell.length_b   1.000
_cell.length_c   1.000
_cell.angle_alpha   90.00
_cell.angle_beta   90.00
_cell.angle_gamma   90.00
#
_symmetry.space_group_name_H-M   'P 1'
#
loop_
_entity.id
_entity.type
_entity.pdbx_description
1 polymer ?
#
loop_
_entity_poly.entity_id
_entity_poly.type
_entity_poly.pdbx_seq_one_letter_code
_entity_poly.pdbx_strand_id
1 'polypeptide(L)'
;MTEVVVVIGAGSIGQAIARRVSAGKHVLLADLRQENADAAAEVLSNAGFEVNTAIVDVSARESVHALVEIAIGLGDVIGVIHAAGVSPSQASPETILSVDLYGTALVLEEFGNVIAAGGAGVVIASQSGHRLGALTAEQDVALAMTPTDELLALPMLQPDQVTDPLHAYQLSKRGNALRVMAEAVRWGKRGARVNTISPGIVITPLAKDELTGPRGEGYRRMIELCPAGRAGTPDEVGTVGALLMGPYGGFITGSDFLMDGGVTAAYRFGELAPKPTTAAQATA
;
A
#
# COMPACT_ATOMS: atom_id res chain seq x y z
N MET A 1 23.18 -17.90 -3.90
CA MET A 1 21.77 -18.31 -3.94
C MET A 1 21.01 -17.34 -4.82
N THR A 2 19.91 -17.73 -5.41
CA THR A 2 19.08 -16.87 -6.26
C THR A 2 18.45 -15.80 -5.38
N GLU A 3 18.52 -14.53 -5.78
CA GLU A 3 17.83 -13.44 -5.10
C GLU A 3 16.38 -13.34 -5.61
N VAL A 4 15.41 -13.26 -4.72
CA VAL A 4 13.98 -13.24 -5.04
C VAL A 4 13.36 -11.90 -4.65
N VAL A 5 12.60 -11.32 -5.56
CA VAL A 5 11.74 -10.16 -5.32
C VAL A 5 10.28 -10.61 -5.45
N VAL A 6 9.53 -10.49 -4.35
CA VAL A 6 8.12 -10.85 -4.31
C VAL A 6 7.28 -9.62 -4.58
N VAL A 7 6.35 -9.73 -5.53
CA VAL A 7 5.39 -8.68 -5.90
C VAL A 7 3.98 -9.17 -5.59
N ILE A 8 3.33 -8.55 -4.64
CA ILE A 8 1.97 -8.88 -4.19
C ILE A 8 1.02 -7.81 -4.71
N GLY A 9 0.16 -8.19 -5.66
CA GLY A 9 -0.65 -7.28 -6.45
C GLY A 9 0.00 -6.97 -7.81
N ALA A 10 -0.52 -7.61 -8.86
CA ALA A 10 -0.02 -7.55 -10.23
C ALA A 10 -0.37 -6.25 -10.97
N GLY A 11 -0.80 -5.22 -10.26
CA GLY A 11 -1.18 -3.92 -10.80
C GLY A 11 -0.01 -3.09 -11.32
N SER A 12 -0.33 -1.96 -11.97
CA SER A 12 0.66 -1.10 -12.65
C SER A 12 1.74 -0.56 -11.72
N ILE A 13 1.43 -0.27 -10.45
CA ILE A 13 2.40 0.24 -9.47
C ILE A 13 3.40 -0.85 -9.07
N GLY A 14 2.92 -2.06 -8.73
CA GLY A 14 3.76 -3.20 -8.39
C GLY A 14 4.74 -3.53 -9.52
N GLN A 15 4.25 -3.60 -10.77
CA GLN A 15 5.07 -3.82 -11.95
C GLN A 15 6.11 -2.71 -12.16
N ALA A 16 5.73 -1.43 -11.97
CA ALA A 16 6.64 -0.30 -12.17
C ALA A 16 7.82 -0.30 -11.18
N ILE A 17 7.58 -0.71 -9.93
CA ILE A 17 8.63 -0.88 -8.93
C ILE A 17 9.48 -2.11 -9.28
N ALA A 18 8.84 -3.27 -9.56
CA ALA A 18 9.54 -4.51 -9.89
C ALA A 18 10.53 -4.34 -11.04
N ARG A 19 10.15 -3.68 -12.13
CA ARG A 19 11.02 -3.41 -13.28
C ARG A 19 12.29 -2.66 -12.92
N ARG A 20 12.29 -1.87 -11.86
CA ARG A 20 13.43 -1.05 -11.43
C ARG A 20 14.36 -1.77 -10.46
N VAL A 21 13.85 -2.73 -9.68
CA VAL A 21 14.60 -3.34 -8.59
C VAL A 21 14.97 -4.79 -8.83
N SER A 22 14.43 -5.43 -9.87
CA SER A 22 14.53 -6.89 -10.06
C SER A 22 15.50 -7.31 -11.19
N ALA A 23 16.27 -6.40 -11.77
CA ALA A 23 17.25 -6.79 -12.80
C ALA A 23 18.26 -7.81 -12.23
N GLY A 24 18.39 -8.97 -12.91
CA GLY A 24 19.25 -10.07 -12.48
C GLY A 24 18.73 -10.88 -11.29
N LYS A 25 17.47 -10.68 -10.90
CA LYS A 25 16.80 -11.37 -9.79
C LYS A 25 15.58 -12.13 -10.31
N HIS A 26 15.15 -13.11 -9.54
CA HIS A 26 13.91 -13.86 -9.78
C HIS A 26 12.71 -13.07 -9.23
N VAL A 27 11.68 -12.90 -10.03
CA VAL A 27 10.43 -12.24 -9.60
C VAL A 27 9.38 -13.32 -9.31
N LEU A 28 8.84 -13.31 -8.10
CA LEU A 28 7.61 -14.02 -7.77
C LEU A 28 6.45 -13.03 -7.77
N LEU A 29 5.58 -13.10 -8.78
CA LEU A 29 4.45 -12.21 -8.97
C LEU A 29 3.16 -12.89 -8.51
N ALA A 30 2.50 -12.33 -7.50
CA ALA A 30 1.29 -12.89 -6.91
C ALA A 30 0.10 -11.94 -6.99
N ASP A 31 -1.07 -12.47 -7.30
CA ASP A 31 -2.35 -11.73 -7.33
C ASP A 31 -3.48 -12.64 -6.85
N LEU A 32 -4.62 -12.06 -6.47
CA LEU A 32 -5.83 -12.82 -6.14
C LEU A 32 -6.34 -13.64 -7.34
N ARG A 33 -6.15 -13.12 -8.55
CA ARG A 33 -6.58 -13.75 -9.80
C ARG A 33 -5.38 -14.15 -10.64
N GLN A 34 -5.32 -15.42 -10.99
CA GLN A 34 -4.24 -15.98 -11.82
C GLN A 34 -4.06 -15.22 -13.13
N GLU A 35 -5.16 -14.82 -13.75
CA GLU A 35 -5.13 -14.11 -15.04
C GLU A 35 -4.40 -12.76 -14.94
N ASN A 36 -4.53 -12.06 -13.80
CA ASN A 36 -3.81 -10.81 -13.57
C ASN A 36 -2.31 -11.06 -13.40
N ALA A 37 -1.96 -12.09 -12.61
CA ALA A 37 -0.57 -12.48 -12.40
C ALA A 37 0.09 -12.89 -13.73
N ASP A 38 -0.56 -13.72 -14.53
CA ASP A 38 -0.04 -14.21 -15.80
C ASP A 38 0.12 -13.08 -16.83
N ALA A 39 -0.85 -12.19 -16.95
CA ALA A 39 -0.76 -11.04 -17.86
C ALA A 39 0.40 -10.10 -17.48
N ALA A 40 0.61 -9.86 -16.18
CA ALA A 40 1.73 -9.05 -15.72
C ALA A 40 3.08 -9.78 -15.85
N ALA A 41 3.10 -11.10 -15.64
CA ALA A 41 4.29 -11.92 -15.86
C ALA A 41 4.72 -11.93 -17.33
N GLU A 42 3.79 -11.99 -18.28
CA GLU A 42 4.09 -11.87 -19.69
C GLU A 42 4.78 -10.54 -20.02
N VAL A 43 4.28 -9.42 -19.49
CA VAL A 43 4.88 -8.09 -19.67
C VAL A 43 6.31 -8.03 -19.13
N LEU A 44 6.55 -8.61 -17.95
CA LEU A 44 7.88 -8.62 -17.33
C LEU A 44 8.82 -9.59 -18.06
N SER A 45 8.37 -10.79 -18.43
CA SER A 45 9.16 -11.78 -19.16
C SER A 45 9.58 -11.26 -20.53
N ASN A 46 8.67 -10.58 -21.26
CA ASN A 46 8.97 -9.94 -22.54
C ASN A 46 9.98 -8.78 -22.36
N ALA A 47 10.14 -8.26 -21.16
CA ALA A 47 11.17 -7.25 -20.80
C ALA A 47 12.47 -7.88 -20.28
N GLY A 48 12.59 -9.23 -20.28
CA GLY A 48 13.80 -9.95 -19.93
C GLY A 48 13.92 -10.34 -18.44
N PHE A 49 12.84 -10.27 -17.65
CA PHE A 49 12.84 -10.73 -16.28
C PHE A 49 12.49 -12.22 -16.18
N GLU A 50 13.09 -12.91 -15.24
CA GLU A 50 12.71 -14.27 -14.87
C GLU A 50 11.55 -14.19 -13.86
N VAL A 51 10.37 -14.74 -14.23
CA VAL A 51 9.13 -14.54 -13.47
C VAL A 51 8.41 -15.87 -13.24
N ASN A 52 8.03 -16.12 -11.98
CA ASN A 52 7.02 -17.11 -11.60
C ASN A 52 5.76 -16.40 -11.11
N THR A 53 4.60 -17.02 -11.30
CA THR A 53 3.32 -16.53 -10.80
C THR A 53 2.77 -17.38 -9.66
N ALA A 54 1.97 -16.77 -8.78
CA ALA A 54 1.24 -17.46 -7.72
C ALA A 54 -0.11 -16.78 -7.48
N ILE A 55 -1.07 -17.54 -6.95
CA ILE A 55 -2.32 -16.99 -6.41
C ILE A 55 -2.09 -16.62 -4.95
N VAL A 56 -2.58 -15.45 -4.54
CA VAL A 56 -2.61 -15.05 -3.13
C VAL A 56 -3.87 -14.27 -2.79
N ASP A 57 -4.57 -14.73 -1.77
CA ASP A 57 -5.54 -13.93 -1.03
C ASP A 57 -4.85 -13.36 0.21
N VAL A 58 -4.57 -12.07 0.19
CA VAL A 58 -3.88 -11.41 1.30
C VAL A 58 -4.72 -11.35 2.58
N SER A 59 -6.04 -11.52 2.49
CA SER A 59 -6.93 -11.58 3.65
C SER A 59 -6.96 -12.96 4.34
N ALA A 60 -6.25 -13.95 3.78
CA ALA A 60 -6.19 -15.31 4.32
C ALA A 60 -4.74 -15.67 4.73
N ARG A 61 -4.53 -15.91 6.03
CA ARG A 61 -3.20 -16.23 6.59
C ARG A 61 -2.53 -17.40 5.88
N GLU A 62 -3.27 -18.49 5.68
CA GLU A 62 -2.75 -19.68 5.03
C GLU A 62 -2.30 -19.42 3.59
N SER A 63 -2.98 -18.50 2.89
CA SER A 63 -2.63 -18.11 1.52
C SER A 63 -1.34 -17.29 1.48
N VAL A 64 -1.18 -16.35 2.43
CA VAL A 64 0.06 -15.56 2.55
C VAL A 64 1.22 -16.45 2.97
N HIS A 65 1.01 -17.37 3.92
CA HIS A 65 2.02 -18.35 4.35
C HIS A 65 2.46 -19.23 3.18
N ALA A 66 1.53 -19.75 2.38
CA ALA A 66 1.84 -20.54 1.20
C ALA A 66 2.69 -19.75 0.17
N LEU A 67 2.41 -18.45 -0.01
CA LEU A 67 3.21 -17.60 -0.88
C LEU A 67 4.65 -17.44 -0.33
N VAL A 68 4.81 -17.31 0.99
CA VAL A 68 6.15 -17.28 1.62
C VAL A 68 6.92 -18.57 1.35
N GLU A 69 6.28 -19.74 1.50
CA GLU A 69 6.92 -21.03 1.22
C GLU A 69 7.36 -21.16 -0.26
N ILE A 70 6.55 -20.67 -1.20
CA ILE A 70 6.95 -20.61 -2.61
C ILE A 70 8.18 -19.68 -2.76
N ALA A 71 8.17 -18.50 -2.14
CA ALA A 71 9.25 -17.52 -2.26
C ALA A 71 10.58 -18.07 -1.75
N ILE A 72 10.61 -18.68 -0.55
CA ILE A 72 11.84 -19.27 0.01
C ILE A 72 12.31 -20.50 -0.77
N GLY A 73 11.39 -21.24 -1.39
CA GLY A 73 11.71 -22.34 -2.30
C GLY A 73 12.43 -21.89 -3.58
N LEU A 74 12.24 -20.65 -4.02
CA LEU A 74 12.91 -20.04 -5.17
C LEU A 74 14.30 -19.47 -4.82
N GLY A 75 14.50 -18.99 -3.58
CA GLY A 75 15.78 -18.43 -3.15
C GLY A 75 15.68 -17.49 -1.96
N ASP A 76 16.69 -16.63 -1.79
CA ASP A 76 16.73 -15.65 -0.74
C ASP A 76 15.76 -14.48 -1.05
N VAL A 77 14.76 -14.27 -0.21
CA VAL A 77 13.82 -13.16 -0.34
C VAL A 77 14.51 -11.86 0.04
N ILE A 78 14.91 -11.07 -0.96
CA ILE A 78 15.61 -9.78 -0.75
C ILE A 78 14.73 -8.58 -1.03
N GLY A 79 13.54 -8.78 -1.60
CA GLY A 79 12.61 -7.71 -1.91
C GLY A 79 11.15 -8.12 -1.72
N VAL A 80 10.35 -7.23 -1.12
CA VAL A 80 8.90 -7.42 -1.00
C VAL A 80 8.19 -6.14 -1.44
N ILE A 81 7.35 -6.23 -2.47
CA ILE A 81 6.54 -5.12 -2.99
C ILE A 81 5.07 -5.47 -2.72
N HIS A 82 4.48 -4.86 -1.71
CA HIS A 82 3.07 -5.06 -1.39
C HIS A 82 2.22 -3.94 -1.98
N ALA A 83 1.61 -4.23 -3.12
CA ALA A 83 0.78 -3.31 -3.90
C ALA A 83 -0.67 -3.82 -4.10
N ALA A 84 -1.02 -4.93 -3.43
CA ALA A 84 -2.40 -5.42 -3.40
C ALA A 84 -3.28 -4.51 -2.54
N GLY A 85 -4.52 -4.35 -2.94
CA GLY A 85 -5.52 -3.55 -2.22
C GLY A 85 -6.78 -3.34 -3.04
N VAL A 86 -7.82 -2.87 -2.39
CA VAL A 86 -9.11 -2.55 -3.01
C VAL A 86 -9.47 -1.08 -2.78
N SER A 87 -10.37 -0.54 -3.62
CA SER A 87 -10.78 0.86 -3.50
C SER A 87 -12.12 1.02 -2.78
N PRO A 88 -12.40 2.22 -2.24
CA PRO A 88 -13.70 2.53 -1.63
C PRO A 88 -14.90 2.43 -2.57
N SER A 89 -14.67 2.46 -3.89
CA SER A 89 -15.73 2.32 -4.89
C SER A 89 -15.99 0.87 -5.28
N GLN A 90 -15.11 -0.06 -4.88
CA GLN A 90 -15.16 -1.46 -5.31
C GLN A 90 -15.54 -2.44 -4.21
N ALA A 91 -15.41 -2.05 -2.94
CA ALA A 91 -15.52 -2.98 -1.83
C ALA A 91 -16.27 -2.40 -0.63
N SER A 92 -16.87 -3.29 0.17
CA SER A 92 -17.49 -2.94 1.45
C SER A 92 -16.42 -2.54 2.49
N PRO A 93 -16.82 -1.83 3.56
CA PRO A 93 -15.91 -1.51 4.67
C PRO A 93 -15.19 -2.73 5.23
N GLU A 94 -15.91 -3.83 5.43
CA GLU A 94 -15.37 -5.09 5.93
C GLU A 94 -14.30 -5.67 5.01
N THR A 95 -14.58 -5.72 3.70
CA THR A 95 -13.61 -6.20 2.70
C THR A 95 -12.36 -5.31 2.67
N ILE A 96 -12.54 -3.98 2.77
CA ILE A 96 -11.42 -3.04 2.80
C ILE A 96 -10.55 -3.26 4.03
N LEU A 97 -11.15 -3.41 5.21
CA LEU A 97 -10.40 -3.68 6.45
C LEU A 97 -9.66 -5.03 6.37
N SER A 98 -10.31 -6.06 5.82
CA SER A 98 -9.72 -7.39 5.68
C SER A 98 -8.55 -7.41 4.67
N VAL A 99 -8.71 -6.79 3.51
CA VAL A 99 -7.69 -6.80 2.45
C VAL A 99 -6.60 -5.76 2.71
N ASP A 100 -6.99 -4.49 2.95
CA ASP A 100 -6.04 -3.38 2.96
C ASP A 100 -5.34 -3.21 4.31
N LEU A 101 -6.00 -3.53 5.44
CA LEU A 101 -5.40 -3.41 6.76
C LEU A 101 -4.83 -4.73 7.26
N TYR A 102 -5.69 -5.73 7.43
CA TYR A 102 -5.30 -7.03 7.95
C TYR A 102 -4.35 -7.77 6.99
N GLY A 103 -4.65 -7.77 5.70
CA GLY A 103 -3.79 -8.37 4.67
C GLY A 103 -2.40 -7.74 4.63
N THR A 104 -2.31 -6.42 4.78
CA THR A 104 -1.00 -5.75 4.90
C THR A 104 -0.26 -6.20 6.16
N ALA A 105 -0.97 -6.35 7.29
CA ALA A 105 -0.37 -6.83 8.53
C ALA A 105 0.18 -8.26 8.39
N LEU A 106 -0.58 -9.15 7.74
CA LEU A 106 -0.13 -10.53 7.44
C LEU A 106 1.13 -10.54 6.58
N VAL A 107 1.14 -9.79 5.49
CA VAL A 107 2.29 -9.71 4.58
C VAL A 107 3.54 -9.22 5.33
N LEU A 108 3.41 -8.17 6.13
CA LEU A 108 4.53 -7.62 6.92
C LEU A 108 5.05 -8.63 7.94
N GLU A 109 4.15 -9.35 8.61
CA GLU A 109 4.47 -10.37 9.61
C GLU A 109 5.18 -11.57 8.98
N GLU A 110 4.56 -12.20 7.98
CA GLU A 110 5.05 -13.43 7.37
C GLU A 110 6.38 -13.20 6.62
N PHE A 111 6.45 -12.19 5.77
CA PHE A 111 7.70 -11.87 5.07
C PHE A 111 8.78 -11.30 5.99
N GLY A 112 8.40 -10.61 7.06
CA GLY A 112 9.34 -10.16 8.09
C GLY A 112 10.06 -11.30 8.81
N ASN A 113 9.52 -12.52 8.78
CA ASN A 113 10.17 -13.70 9.34
C ASN A 113 11.24 -14.31 8.43
N VAL A 114 11.17 -14.06 7.11
CA VAL A 114 12.02 -14.73 6.10
C VAL A 114 12.90 -13.78 5.30
N ILE A 115 12.62 -12.47 5.31
CA ILE A 115 13.41 -11.48 4.57
C ILE A 115 14.89 -11.62 4.90
N ALA A 116 15.73 -11.67 3.88
CA ALA A 116 17.18 -11.83 4.01
C ALA A 116 17.83 -10.52 4.50
N ALA A 117 19.00 -10.64 5.11
CA ALA A 117 19.80 -9.48 5.51
C ALA A 117 20.16 -8.63 4.27
N GLY A 118 20.05 -7.31 4.40
CA GLY A 118 20.18 -6.37 3.28
C GLY A 118 18.91 -6.21 2.44
N GLY A 119 17.89 -7.03 2.66
CA GLY A 119 16.61 -6.96 1.97
C GLY A 119 15.81 -5.70 2.29
N ALA A 120 14.84 -5.40 1.42
CA ALA A 120 13.97 -4.23 1.59
C ALA A 120 12.53 -4.51 1.15
N GLY A 121 11.57 -3.99 1.91
CA GLY A 121 10.15 -4.01 1.58
C GLY A 121 9.59 -2.62 1.30
N VAL A 122 8.57 -2.56 0.46
CA VAL A 122 7.74 -1.38 0.26
C VAL A 122 6.26 -1.75 0.26
N VAL A 123 5.46 -1.00 1.00
CA VAL A 123 4.00 -1.12 1.08
C VAL A 123 3.36 0.09 0.40
N ILE A 124 2.39 -0.16 -0.46
CA ILE A 124 1.62 0.92 -1.08
C ILE A 124 0.40 1.25 -0.21
N ALA A 125 0.52 2.36 0.52
CA ALA A 125 -0.58 2.95 1.26
C ALA A 125 -1.36 3.95 0.37
N SER A 126 -1.72 5.13 0.87
CA SER A 126 -2.42 6.17 0.11
C SER A 126 -2.37 7.51 0.84
N GLN A 127 -2.39 8.59 0.08
CA GLN A 127 -2.69 9.93 0.60
C GLN A 127 -3.97 9.97 1.46
N SER A 128 -4.90 9.06 1.22
CA SER A 128 -6.16 8.99 1.97
C SER A 128 -5.95 8.77 3.46
N GLY A 129 -4.91 8.02 3.85
CA GLY A 129 -4.52 7.87 5.25
C GLY A 129 -4.09 9.17 5.92
N HIS A 130 -3.51 10.11 5.16
CA HIS A 130 -3.13 11.45 5.64
C HIS A 130 -4.30 12.42 5.78
N ARG A 131 -5.45 12.09 5.19
CA ARG A 131 -6.69 12.88 5.27
C ARG A 131 -7.67 12.35 6.32
N LEU A 132 -7.36 11.23 6.95
CA LEU A 132 -8.09 10.75 8.13
C LEU A 132 -8.02 11.83 9.23
N GLY A 133 -9.11 12.00 9.97
CA GLY A 133 -9.11 12.81 11.19
C GLY A 133 -8.04 12.32 12.19
N ALA A 134 -7.62 13.19 13.10
CA ALA A 134 -6.64 12.81 14.11
C ALA A 134 -7.15 11.64 14.96
N LEU A 135 -6.36 10.60 15.06
CA LEU A 135 -6.55 9.52 16.00
C LEU A 135 -5.90 9.89 17.35
N THR A 136 -6.34 9.25 18.42
CA THR A 136 -5.62 9.36 19.69
C THR A 136 -4.30 8.59 19.63
N ALA A 137 -3.36 8.91 20.51
CA ALA A 137 -2.09 8.17 20.59
C ALA A 137 -2.32 6.68 20.87
N GLU A 138 -3.32 6.34 21.69
CA GLU A 138 -3.70 4.96 21.99
C GLU A 138 -4.24 4.24 20.75
N GLN A 139 -5.03 4.91 19.91
CA GLN A 139 -5.54 4.36 18.66
C GLN A 139 -4.42 4.13 17.64
N ASP A 140 -3.48 5.09 17.50
CA ASP A 140 -2.29 4.93 16.64
C ASP A 140 -1.45 3.73 17.10
N VAL A 141 -1.20 3.60 18.40
CA VAL A 141 -0.47 2.45 18.99
C VAL A 141 -1.23 1.15 18.78
N ALA A 142 -2.55 1.12 18.97
CA ALA A 142 -3.36 -0.06 18.75
C ALA A 142 -3.29 -0.53 17.28
N LEU A 143 -3.44 0.36 16.30
CA LEU A 143 -3.27 0.03 14.88
C LEU A 143 -1.88 -0.50 14.57
N ALA A 144 -0.84 0.05 15.18
CA ALA A 144 0.55 -0.31 14.92
C ALA A 144 0.95 -1.65 15.54
N MET A 145 0.49 -1.95 16.76
CA MET A 145 1.09 -2.96 17.63
C MET A 145 0.19 -4.14 17.98
N THR A 146 -1.14 -4.03 17.78
CA THR A 146 -2.04 -5.17 18.05
C THR A 146 -1.62 -6.38 17.22
N PRO A 147 -1.52 -7.58 17.82
CA PRO A 147 -1.22 -8.80 17.08
C PRO A 147 -2.13 -8.95 15.85
N THR A 148 -1.58 -9.45 14.76
CA THR A 148 -2.31 -9.47 13.47
C THR A 148 -3.65 -10.16 13.58
N ASP A 149 -3.75 -11.30 14.27
CA ASP A 149 -4.99 -12.06 14.42
C ASP A 149 -6.04 -11.36 15.30
N GLU A 150 -5.64 -10.38 16.11
CA GLU A 150 -6.53 -9.59 16.96
C GLU A 150 -6.87 -8.23 16.35
N LEU A 151 -6.20 -7.85 15.24
CA LEU A 151 -6.27 -6.50 14.68
C LEU A 151 -7.70 -6.07 14.34
N LEU A 152 -8.46 -6.93 13.64
CA LEU A 152 -9.83 -6.63 13.25
C LEU A 152 -10.82 -6.64 14.44
N ALA A 153 -10.42 -7.14 15.60
CA ALA A 153 -11.23 -7.10 16.83
C ALA A 153 -11.13 -5.76 17.56
N LEU A 154 -10.29 -4.83 17.11
CA LEU A 154 -10.18 -3.50 17.73
C LEU A 154 -11.55 -2.78 17.75
N PRO A 155 -11.94 -2.16 18.87
CA PRO A 155 -13.25 -1.48 18.98
C PRO A 155 -13.49 -0.44 17.88
N MET A 156 -12.44 0.31 17.49
CA MET A 156 -12.54 1.34 16.45
C MET A 156 -12.75 0.79 15.02
N LEU A 157 -12.58 -0.51 14.81
CA LEU A 157 -12.75 -1.17 13.51
C LEU A 157 -14.05 -1.96 13.38
N GLN A 158 -14.90 -1.93 14.44
CA GLN A 158 -16.14 -2.69 14.43
C GLN A 158 -17.16 -2.13 13.42
N PRO A 159 -18.09 -2.95 12.89
CA PRO A 159 -19.02 -2.53 11.84
C PRO A 159 -19.94 -1.36 12.22
N ASP A 160 -20.21 -1.15 13.50
CA ASP A 160 -20.99 -0.01 14.00
C ASP A 160 -20.15 1.30 14.02
N GLN A 161 -18.82 1.21 14.03
CA GLN A 161 -17.91 2.33 13.99
C GLN A 161 -17.45 2.66 12.57
N VAL A 162 -17.34 1.66 11.69
CA VAL A 162 -16.84 1.82 10.32
C VAL A 162 -17.92 1.45 9.31
N THR A 163 -18.80 2.39 9.03
CA THR A 163 -19.96 2.19 8.14
C THR A 163 -19.74 2.71 6.71
N ASP A 164 -18.72 3.56 6.50
CA ASP A 164 -18.41 4.14 5.19
C ASP A 164 -17.14 3.54 4.59
N PRO A 165 -17.17 3.09 3.32
CA PRO A 165 -15.99 2.52 2.65
C PRO A 165 -14.79 3.48 2.58
N LEU A 166 -15.01 4.80 2.45
CA LEU A 166 -13.89 5.75 2.45
C LEU A 166 -13.23 5.83 3.83
N HIS A 167 -14.03 5.81 4.89
CA HIS A 167 -13.50 5.80 6.25
C HIS A 167 -12.70 4.52 6.53
N ALA A 168 -13.22 3.34 6.14
CA ALA A 168 -12.49 2.08 6.21
C ALA A 168 -11.15 2.14 5.47
N TYR A 169 -11.15 2.71 4.27
CA TYR A 169 -9.95 2.88 3.45
C TYR A 169 -8.94 3.82 4.09
N GLN A 170 -9.40 4.97 4.62
CA GLN A 170 -8.54 5.92 5.33
C GLN A 170 -7.89 5.31 6.57
N LEU A 171 -8.68 4.57 7.38
CA LEU A 171 -8.18 3.82 8.54
C LEU A 171 -7.14 2.77 8.13
N SER A 172 -7.43 1.99 7.09
CA SER A 172 -6.50 0.97 6.59
C SER A 172 -5.19 1.59 6.13
N LYS A 173 -5.24 2.65 5.33
CA LYS A 173 -4.03 3.30 4.79
C LYS A 173 -3.23 4.05 5.86
N ARG A 174 -3.89 4.62 6.89
CA ARG A 174 -3.22 5.13 8.09
C ARG A 174 -2.58 4.00 8.89
N GLY A 175 -3.31 2.92 9.12
CA GLY A 175 -2.82 1.75 9.84
C GLY A 175 -1.61 1.11 9.15
N ASN A 176 -1.59 1.05 7.82
CA ASN A 176 -0.45 0.52 7.06
C ASN A 176 0.84 1.31 7.32
N ALA A 177 0.79 2.63 7.32
CA ALA A 177 1.96 3.46 7.61
C ALA A 177 2.45 3.26 9.05
N LEU A 178 1.53 3.16 10.01
CA LEU A 178 1.85 2.91 11.42
C LEU A 178 2.45 1.50 11.63
N ARG A 179 1.87 0.47 11.02
CA ARG A 179 2.38 -0.90 11.10
C ARG A 179 3.76 -1.03 10.45
N VAL A 180 3.98 -0.40 9.31
CA VAL A 180 5.31 -0.37 8.68
C VAL A 180 6.35 0.27 9.61
N MET A 181 5.99 1.34 10.33
CA MET A 181 6.87 1.96 11.32
C MET A 181 7.23 0.97 12.45
N ALA A 182 6.26 0.23 12.99
CA ALA A 182 6.49 -0.78 14.03
C ALA A 182 7.30 -1.97 13.48
N GLU A 183 6.93 -2.48 12.30
CA GLU A 183 7.59 -3.60 11.65
C GLU A 183 9.03 -3.30 11.22
N ALA A 184 9.35 -2.06 10.91
CA ALA A 184 10.73 -1.65 10.60
C ALA A 184 11.71 -1.97 11.74
N VAL A 185 11.25 -1.93 12.99
CA VAL A 185 12.05 -2.34 14.17
C VAL A 185 12.32 -3.85 14.14
N ARG A 186 11.33 -4.65 13.77
CA ARG A 186 11.45 -6.11 13.67
C ARG A 186 12.28 -6.54 12.47
N TRP A 187 12.02 -5.96 11.29
CA TRP A 187 12.80 -6.19 10.07
C TRP A 187 14.26 -5.77 10.25
N GLY A 188 14.51 -4.67 10.98
CA GLY A 188 15.85 -4.19 11.30
C GLY A 188 16.69 -5.19 12.11
N LYS A 189 16.08 -6.01 12.97
CA LYS A 189 16.78 -7.09 13.70
C LYS A 189 17.32 -8.17 12.74
N ARG A 190 16.76 -8.28 11.55
CA ARG A 190 17.25 -9.18 10.48
C ARG A 190 18.22 -8.47 9.53
N GLY A 191 18.51 -7.19 9.74
CA GLY A 191 19.31 -6.38 8.82
C GLY A 191 18.55 -5.95 7.57
N ALA A 192 17.22 -5.98 7.58
CA ALA A 192 16.35 -5.58 6.48
C ALA A 192 15.61 -4.27 6.79
N ARG A 193 15.00 -3.67 5.77
CA ARG A 193 14.28 -2.39 5.84
C ARG A 193 12.88 -2.52 5.26
N VAL A 194 11.93 -1.76 5.78
CA VAL A 194 10.59 -1.66 5.20
C VAL A 194 10.08 -0.22 5.30
N ASN A 195 9.43 0.25 4.23
CA ASN A 195 8.89 1.60 4.14
C ASN A 195 7.52 1.60 3.47
N THR A 196 6.82 2.71 3.58
CA THR A 196 5.53 2.95 2.92
C THR A 196 5.70 4.02 1.84
N ILE A 197 4.97 3.87 0.75
CA ILE A 197 4.68 4.96 -0.18
C ILE A 197 3.19 5.25 -0.07
N SER A 198 2.83 6.51 0.11
CA SER A 198 1.45 7.01 0.14
C SER A 198 1.19 7.84 -1.14
N PRO A 199 0.80 7.19 -2.27
CA PRO A 199 0.55 7.92 -3.50
C PRO A 199 -0.74 8.73 -3.42
N GLY A 200 -0.78 9.80 -4.22
CA GLY A 200 -2.01 10.47 -4.60
C GLY A 200 -2.77 9.73 -5.69
N ILE A 201 -3.43 10.48 -6.57
CA ILE A 201 -4.11 9.90 -7.73
C ILE A 201 -3.07 9.54 -8.77
N VAL A 202 -2.86 8.25 -8.98
CA VAL A 202 -1.95 7.68 -9.98
C VAL A 202 -2.76 7.01 -11.08
N ILE A 203 -2.52 7.34 -12.35
CA ILE A 203 -3.28 6.79 -13.47
C ILE A 203 -2.96 5.30 -13.65
N THR A 204 -3.92 4.48 -13.29
CA THR A 204 -3.94 3.03 -13.39
C THR A 204 -5.30 2.59 -13.96
N PRO A 205 -5.51 1.34 -14.36
CA PRO A 205 -6.85 0.85 -14.68
C PRO A 205 -7.86 1.14 -13.56
N LEU A 206 -7.49 0.86 -12.30
CA LEU A 206 -8.30 1.17 -11.11
C LEU A 206 -8.66 2.67 -11.03
N ALA A 207 -7.69 3.56 -11.23
CA ALA A 207 -7.94 5.00 -11.15
C ALA A 207 -8.83 5.50 -12.30
N LYS A 208 -8.80 4.87 -13.46
CA LYS A 208 -9.72 5.20 -14.57
C LYS A 208 -11.17 4.87 -14.19
N ASP A 209 -11.40 3.74 -13.54
CA ASP A 209 -12.73 3.36 -13.04
C ASP A 209 -13.20 4.36 -11.96
N GLU A 210 -12.31 4.74 -11.03
CA GLU A 210 -12.59 5.74 -10.00
C GLU A 210 -12.94 7.12 -10.59
N LEU A 211 -12.22 7.56 -11.63
CA LEU A 211 -12.44 8.85 -12.30
C LEU A 211 -13.77 8.91 -13.06
N THR A 212 -14.30 7.78 -13.48
CA THR A 212 -15.59 7.66 -14.20
C THR A 212 -16.74 7.23 -13.27
N GLY A 213 -16.43 6.75 -12.09
CA GLY A 213 -17.38 6.26 -11.10
C GLY A 213 -18.07 7.39 -10.29
N PRO A 214 -18.87 7.02 -9.29
CA PRO A 214 -19.65 7.97 -8.48
C PRO A 214 -18.82 9.03 -7.75
N ARG A 215 -17.56 8.73 -7.46
CA ARG A 215 -16.60 9.64 -6.78
C ARG A 215 -15.74 10.44 -7.77
N GLY A 216 -15.94 10.27 -9.08
CA GLY A 216 -15.08 10.81 -10.14
C GLY A 216 -14.97 12.33 -10.15
N GLU A 217 -16.03 13.06 -9.81
CA GLU A 217 -15.99 14.52 -9.69
C GLU A 217 -14.99 14.95 -8.60
N GLY A 218 -15.04 14.31 -7.43
CA GLY A 218 -14.10 14.59 -6.35
C GLY A 218 -12.64 14.32 -6.74
N TYR A 219 -12.37 13.22 -7.46
CA TYR A 219 -11.03 12.91 -7.95
C TYR A 219 -10.55 13.93 -9.00
N ARG A 220 -11.39 14.33 -9.96
CA ARG A 220 -11.05 15.37 -10.95
C ARG A 220 -10.75 16.70 -10.26
N ARG A 221 -11.57 17.09 -9.27
CA ARG A 221 -11.32 18.29 -8.46
C ARG A 221 -9.98 18.22 -7.70
N MET A 222 -9.62 17.05 -7.14
CA MET A 222 -8.31 16.88 -6.48
C MET A 222 -7.16 17.08 -7.47
N ILE A 223 -7.27 16.53 -8.69
CA ILE A 223 -6.26 16.70 -9.75
C ILE A 223 -6.13 18.16 -10.16
N GLU A 224 -7.25 18.83 -10.36
CA GLU A 224 -7.29 20.24 -10.78
C GLU A 224 -6.67 21.19 -9.75
N LEU A 225 -6.97 20.96 -8.47
CA LEU A 225 -6.59 21.86 -7.38
C LEU A 225 -5.31 21.46 -6.65
N CYS A 226 -4.70 20.32 -7.00
CA CYS A 226 -3.41 19.99 -6.41
C CYS A 226 -2.27 20.84 -7.02
N PRO A 227 -1.23 21.16 -6.24
CA PRO A 227 -0.10 21.97 -6.73
C PRO A 227 0.57 21.42 -8.00
N ALA A 228 0.60 20.11 -8.20
CA ALA A 228 1.16 19.50 -9.41
C ALA A 228 0.27 19.70 -10.65
N GLY A 229 -1.03 19.99 -10.50
CA GLY A 229 -2.00 20.21 -11.58
C GLY A 229 -2.25 18.98 -12.47
N ARG A 230 -1.87 17.80 -12.01
CA ARG A 230 -2.03 16.54 -12.76
C ARG A 230 -2.03 15.33 -11.84
N ALA A 231 -2.53 14.21 -12.35
CA ALA A 231 -2.33 12.91 -11.73
C ALA A 231 -0.87 12.44 -11.90
N GLY A 232 -0.42 11.57 -10.99
CA GLY A 232 0.85 10.87 -11.09
C GLY A 232 0.80 9.68 -12.04
N THR A 233 1.96 9.08 -12.29
CA THR A 233 2.13 7.87 -13.08
C THR A 233 2.66 6.72 -12.24
N PRO A 234 2.42 5.45 -12.60
CA PRO A 234 3.05 4.31 -11.94
C PRO A 234 4.59 4.40 -11.94
N ASP A 235 5.16 4.96 -13.01
CA ASP A 235 6.61 5.11 -13.15
C ASP A 235 7.22 6.09 -12.14
N GLU A 236 6.50 7.16 -11.77
CA GLU A 236 6.94 8.08 -10.71
C GLU A 236 6.93 7.37 -9.35
N VAL A 237 5.91 6.54 -9.06
CA VAL A 237 5.89 5.68 -7.85
C VAL A 237 7.03 4.67 -7.90
N GLY A 238 7.26 4.07 -9.07
CA GLY A 238 8.36 3.13 -9.31
C GLY A 238 9.73 3.73 -8.99
N THR A 239 9.94 5.01 -9.28
CA THR A 239 11.19 5.71 -8.98
C THR A 239 11.41 5.86 -7.47
N VAL A 240 10.38 6.21 -6.72
CA VAL A 240 10.47 6.26 -5.24
C VAL A 240 10.65 4.86 -4.66
N GLY A 241 9.93 3.85 -5.18
CA GLY A 241 10.13 2.45 -4.79
C GLY A 241 11.57 1.98 -4.99
N ALA A 242 12.18 2.31 -6.14
CA ALA A 242 13.57 1.98 -6.42
C ALA A 242 14.55 2.69 -5.46
N LEU A 243 14.30 3.93 -5.09
CA LEU A 243 15.06 4.64 -4.06
C LEU A 243 15.00 3.91 -2.72
N LEU A 244 13.78 3.60 -2.26
CA LEU A 244 13.55 2.99 -0.94
C LEU A 244 14.12 1.57 -0.84
N MET A 245 14.02 0.79 -1.91
CA MET A 245 14.51 -0.60 -1.94
C MET A 245 15.97 -0.71 -2.34
N GLY A 246 16.53 0.31 -3.00
CA GLY A 246 17.90 0.33 -3.48
C GLY A 246 18.94 0.77 -2.43
N PRO A 247 20.21 0.82 -2.82
CA PRO A 247 21.32 1.17 -1.93
C PRO A 247 21.26 2.61 -1.41
N TYR A 248 20.71 3.53 -2.20
CA TYR A 248 20.56 4.93 -1.80
C TYR A 248 19.54 5.14 -0.68
N GLY A 249 18.62 4.20 -0.49
CA GLY A 249 17.66 4.16 0.61
C GLY A 249 18.21 3.49 1.90
N GLY A 250 19.50 3.20 1.97
CA GLY A 250 20.10 2.42 3.07
C GLY A 250 19.86 2.97 4.48
N PHE A 251 19.61 4.29 4.61
CA PHE A 251 19.31 4.93 5.89
C PHE A 251 17.80 5.28 6.05
N ILE A 252 16.94 4.75 5.16
CA ILE A 252 15.50 4.99 5.17
C ILE A 252 14.78 3.70 5.56
N THR A 253 14.15 3.68 6.73
CA THR A 253 13.31 2.57 7.20
C THR A 253 12.24 3.08 8.16
N GLY A 254 11.07 2.46 8.15
CA GLY A 254 9.91 2.89 8.94
C GLY A 254 9.30 4.23 8.49
N SER A 255 9.64 4.70 7.30
CA SER A 255 9.19 5.99 6.78
C SER A 255 7.97 5.82 5.88
N ASP A 256 7.13 6.85 5.84
CA ASP A 256 6.03 6.98 4.87
C ASP A 256 6.33 8.13 3.90
N PHE A 257 6.42 7.81 2.63
CA PHE A 257 6.68 8.76 1.55
C PHE A 257 5.37 9.21 0.92
N LEU A 258 4.84 10.34 1.38
CA LEU A 258 3.70 11.00 0.76
C LEU A 258 4.11 11.59 -0.59
N MET A 259 3.58 11.02 -1.69
CA MET A 259 3.83 11.52 -3.05
C MET A 259 2.48 11.69 -3.80
N ASP A 260 1.81 12.79 -3.56
CA ASP A 260 0.43 13.01 -3.97
C ASP A 260 0.21 14.27 -4.83
N GLY A 261 1.27 14.83 -5.36
CA GLY A 261 1.20 16.07 -6.14
C GLY A 261 0.74 17.29 -5.32
N GLY A 262 0.75 17.16 -3.98
CA GLY A 262 0.32 18.21 -3.06
C GLY A 262 -1.18 18.21 -2.74
N VAL A 263 -1.93 17.16 -3.08
CA VAL A 263 -3.36 17.02 -2.74
C VAL A 263 -3.60 17.16 -1.25
N THR A 264 -2.81 16.48 -0.41
CA THR A 264 -2.93 16.60 1.06
C THR A 264 -2.65 18.02 1.55
N ALA A 265 -1.67 18.71 0.98
CA ALA A 265 -1.39 20.10 1.30
C ALA A 265 -2.58 21.00 0.91
N ALA A 266 -3.18 20.78 -0.27
CA ALA A 266 -4.36 21.52 -0.71
C ALA A 266 -5.60 21.25 0.18
N TYR A 267 -5.74 20.05 0.74
CA TYR A 267 -6.77 19.73 1.74
C TYR A 267 -6.54 20.41 3.08
N ARG A 268 -5.31 20.62 3.48
CA ARG A 268 -5.01 21.25 4.78
C ARG A 268 -5.01 22.78 4.70
N PHE A 269 -4.50 23.34 3.61
CA PHE A 269 -4.16 24.76 3.53
C PHE A 269 -4.62 25.45 2.24
N GLY A 270 -5.25 24.72 1.32
CA GLY A 270 -5.66 25.22 0.01
C GLY A 270 -7.16 25.11 -0.25
N GLU A 271 -7.53 25.15 -1.52
CA GLU A 271 -8.93 25.18 -1.97
C GLU A 271 -9.71 23.87 -1.77
N LEU A 272 -9.03 22.76 -1.46
CA LEU A 272 -9.65 21.50 -1.07
C LEU A 272 -10.00 21.46 0.42
N ALA A 273 -9.56 22.42 1.23
CA ALA A 273 -9.88 22.46 2.65
C ALA A 273 -11.40 22.53 2.88
N PRO A 274 -11.94 21.81 3.88
CA PRO A 274 -13.33 21.96 4.29
C PRO A 274 -13.58 23.44 4.63
N LYS A 275 -14.59 24.03 4.00
CA LYS A 275 -14.98 25.39 4.38
C LYS A 275 -15.46 25.38 5.83
N PRO A 276 -15.04 26.34 6.68
CA PRO A 276 -15.59 26.45 8.02
C PRO A 276 -17.11 26.51 7.91
N THR A 277 -17.79 25.62 8.62
CA THR A 277 -19.24 25.74 8.78
C THR A 277 -19.46 27.07 9.49
N THR A 278 -19.99 28.09 8.81
CA THR A 278 -20.37 29.35 9.41
C THR A 278 -21.51 29.07 10.40
N ALA A 279 -21.16 28.82 11.64
CA ALA A 279 -22.05 28.88 12.78
C ALA A 279 -22.35 30.34 13.09
N ALA A 280 -22.94 31.09 12.14
CA ALA A 280 -23.31 32.48 12.30
C ALA A 280 -24.48 32.81 11.39
N GLN A 281 -25.59 32.08 11.50
CA GLN A 281 -26.91 32.51 11.02
C GLN A 281 -28.02 31.89 11.90
N ALA A 282 -27.89 32.03 13.22
CA ALA A 282 -28.94 31.65 14.15
C ALA A 282 -29.00 32.68 15.31
N THR A 283 -28.96 33.99 14.99
CA THR A 283 -29.46 35.07 15.86
C THR A 283 -29.66 36.33 14.99
N ALA A 284 -30.81 36.43 14.37
CA ALA A 284 -31.47 37.69 14.01
C ALA A 284 -32.97 37.46 13.99
#